data_02349898dd16c5201a20dcbbfe4a7f51
#
_entry.id   02349898dd16c5201a20dcbbfe4a7f51
#
_cell.length_a   1.000
_cell.length_b   1.000
_cell.length_c   1.000
_cell.angle_alpha   90.00
_cell.angle_beta   90.00
_cell.angle_gamma   90.00
#
_symmetry.space_group_name_H-M   'P 1'
#
loop_
_entity.id
_entity.type
_entity.pdbx_description
1 polymer ?
#
loop_
_entity_poly.entity_id
_entity_poly.type
_entity_poly.pdbx_seq_one_letter_code
_entity_poly.pdbx_strand_id
1 'polypeptide(L)'
;IFSLHTRMFTDLTQRMANLRRESIYSRPVLRCLDYIDLHLHEKISVQTLANYVNLTPPYLSSLFGKETGTPISEYIRKKRVETAKTLLQYSEYSCIEIANYLSFSSHSHFNRVFKYYTGLTPNQYRLKYFRHNWT
;
A
#
# COMPACT_ATOMS: atom_id res chain seq x y z
N ILE A 1 -15.04 -7.80 -7.61
CA ILE A 1 -15.79 -6.86 -8.45
C ILE A 1 -16.67 -6.01 -7.54
N PHE A 2 -16.41 -4.72 -7.53
CA PHE A 2 -17.14 -3.80 -6.67
C PHE A 2 -18.39 -3.29 -7.34
N SER A 3 -19.45 -3.11 -6.54
CA SER A 3 -20.67 -2.49 -7.02
C SER A 3 -20.46 -1.00 -7.25
N LEU A 4 -21.38 -0.37 -7.96
CA LEU A 4 -21.33 1.09 -8.20
C LEU A 4 -21.37 1.87 -6.89
N HIS A 5 -22.13 1.42 -5.92
CA HIS A 5 -22.22 2.06 -4.62
C HIS A 5 -20.85 2.05 -3.89
N THR A 6 -20.18 0.92 -3.92
CA THR A 6 -18.87 0.81 -3.30
C THR A 6 -17.87 1.75 -3.96
N ARG A 7 -17.92 1.87 -5.30
CA ARG A 7 -17.07 2.79 -6.04
C ARG A 7 -17.29 4.24 -5.63
N MET A 8 -18.54 4.67 -5.59
CA MET A 8 -18.89 6.04 -5.23
C MET A 8 -18.44 6.39 -3.81
N PHE A 9 -18.65 5.47 -2.87
CA PHE A 9 -18.21 5.66 -1.49
C PHE A 9 -16.69 5.76 -1.41
N THR A 10 -15.98 4.89 -2.12
CA THR A 10 -14.52 4.89 -2.15
C THR A 10 -13.98 6.19 -2.73
N ASP A 11 -14.60 6.69 -3.82
CA ASP A 11 -14.19 7.95 -4.44
C ASP A 11 -14.35 9.12 -3.48
N LEU A 12 -15.46 9.20 -2.79
CA LEU A 12 -15.71 10.28 -1.82
C LEU A 12 -14.70 10.23 -0.67
N THR A 13 -14.46 9.05 -0.13
CA THR A 13 -13.48 8.86 0.93
C THR A 13 -12.08 9.27 0.46
N GLN A 14 -11.73 8.90 -0.77
CA GLN A 14 -10.44 9.24 -1.34
C GLN A 14 -10.28 10.76 -1.53
N ARG A 15 -11.33 11.45 -1.97
CA ARG A 15 -11.30 12.90 -2.11
C ARG A 15 -11.08 13.59 -0.78
N MET A 16 -11.73 13.15 0.27
CA MET A 16 -11.56 13.71 1.60
C MET A 16 -10.15 13.48 2.12
N ALA A 17 -9.60 12.27 1.90
CA ALA A 17 -8.23 11.96 2.28
C ALA A 17 -7.23 12.84 1.53
N ASN A 18 -7.45 13.07 0.22
CA ASN A 18 -6.58 13.90 -0.59
C ASN A 18 -6.57 15.34 -0.12
N LEU A 19 -7.73 15.90 0.21
CA LEU A 19 -7.82 17.26 0.74
C LEU A 19 -7.05 17.42 2.04
N ARG A 20 -7.11 16.40 2.90
CA ARG A 20 -6.36 16.40 4.16
C ARG A 20 -4.88 16.36 3.91
N ARG A 21 -4.41 15.53 2.98
CA ARG A 21 -3.00 15.42 2.60
C ARG A 21 -2.47 16.74 2.06
N GLU A 22 -3.23 17.40 1.20
CA GLU A 22 -2.82 18.65 0.56
C GLU A 22 -2.51 19.76 1.58
N SER A 23 -3.11 19.71 2.76
CA SER A 23 -2.84 20.68 3.82
C SER A 23 -1.63 20.34 4.66
N ILE A 24 -1.07 19.12 4.56
CA ILE A 24 0.01 18.64 5.43
C ILE A 24 1.33 18.48 4.68
N TYR A 25 1.30 17.95 3.44
CA TYR A 25 2.50 17.55 2.72
C TYR A 25 2.80 18.48 1.56
N SER A 26 4.09 18.58 1.21
CA SER A 26 4.51 19.28 0.01
C SER A 26 4.05 18.53 -1.25
N ARG A 27 4.01 19.24 -2.37
CA ARG A 27 3.53 18.69 -3.63
C ARG A 27 4.31 17.45 -4.09
N PRO A 28 5.65 17.45 -4.06
CA PRO A 28 6.39 16.23 -4.44
C PRO A 28 6.04 15.03 -3.58
N VAL A 29 5.90 15.22 -2.27
CA VAL A 29 5.54 14.12 -1.36
C VAL A 29 4.12 13.62 -1.65
N LEU A 30 3.17 14.52 -1.88
CA LEU A 30 1.82 14.14 -2.27
C LEU A 30 1.80 13.29 -3.53
N ARG A 31 2.55 13.71 -4.54
CA ARG A 31 2.62 12.96 -5.80
C ARG A 31 3.22 11.58 -5.60
N CYS A 32 4.22 11.45 -4.72
CA CYS A 32 4.79 10.16 -4.40
C CYS A 32 3.77 9.27 -3.67
N LEU A 33 3.04 9.81 -2.71
CA LEU A 33 2.04 9.05 -1.98
C LEU A 33 0.96 8.52 -2.93
N ASP A 34 0.49 9.35 -3.85
CA ASP A 34 -0.51 8.96 -4.82
C ASP A 34 0.03 7.91 -5.79
N TYR A 35 1.27 8.09 -6.25
CA TYR A 35 1.91 7.11 -7.13
C TYR A 35 2.02 5.75 -6.45
N ILE A 36 2.47 5.72 -5.20
CA ILE A 36 2.62 4.48 -4.44
C ILE A 36 1.25 3.77 -4.33
N ASP A 37 0.22 4.50 -3.96
CA ASP A 37 -1.11 3.92 -3.78
C ASP A 37 -1.65 3.29 -5.07
N LEU A 38 -1.31 3.87 -6.23
CA LEU A 38 -1.79 3.37 -7.52
C LEU A 38 -0.92 2.26 -8.12
N HIS A 39 0.30 2.08 -7.65
CA HIS A 39 1.28 1.19 -8.29
C HIS A 39 1.81 0.11 -7.36
N LEU A 40 1.04 -0.28 -6.32
CA LEU A 40 1.47 -1.33 -5.39
C LEU A 40 1.67 -2.68 -6.06
N HIS A 41 1.04 -2.89 -7.20
CA HIS A 41 1.17 -4.12 -8.00
C HIS A 41 2.44 -4.15 -8.86
N GLU A 42 3.23 -3.08 -8.83
CA GLU A 42 4.48 -2.97 -9.58
C GLU A 42 5.66 -2.79 -8.64
N LYS A 43 6.85 -3.01 -9.14
CA LYS A 43 8.06 -2.70 -8.38
C LYS A 43 8.24 -1.19 -8.34
N ILE A 44 8.38 -0.65 -7.14
CA ILE A 44 8.59 0.78 -6.93
C ILE A 44 9.93 0.98 -6.27
N SER A 45 10.76 1.85 -6.85
CA SER A 45 12.06 2.21 -6.28
C SER A 45 12.09 3.71 -5.99
N VAL A 46 13.03 4.12 -5.14
CA VAL A 46 13.24 5.54 -4.87
C VAL A 46 13.61 6.26 -6.17
N GLN A 47 14.39 5.62 -7.04
CA GLN A 47 14.76 6.20 -8.33
C GLN A 47 13.54 6.48 -9.21
N THR A 48 12.61 5.52 -9.26
CA THR A 48 11.37 5.69 -10.02
C THR A 48 10.57 6.89 -9.52
N LEU A 49 10.42 7.01 -8.20
CA LEU A 49 9.69 8.12 -7.60
C LEU A 49 10.42 9.45 -7.81
N ALA A 50 11.73 9.44 -7.66
CA ALA A 50 12.54 10.65 -7.86
C ALA A 50 12.41 11.16 -9.30
N ASN A 51 12.46 10.27 -10.27
CA ASN A 51 12.26 10.64 -11.67
C ASN A 51 10.85 11.22 -11.90
N TYR A 52 9.87 10.62 -11.26
CA TYR A 52 8.48 11.05 -11.40
C TYR A 52 8.26 12.48 -10.89
N VAL A 53 8.93 12.87 -9.82
CA VAL A 53 8.77 14.21 -9.24
C VAL A 53 9.92 15.16 -9.58
N ASN A 54 10.87 14.75 -10.43
CA ASN A 54 12.01 15.54 -10.87
C ASN A 54 12.91 16.01 -9.73
N LEU A 55 13.18 15.11 -8.80
CA LEU A 55 14.09 15.35 -7.69
C LEU A 55 15.20 14.29 -7.72
N THR A 56 16.31 14.58 -7.04
CA THR A 56 17.32 13.54 -6.86
C THR A 56 16.88 12.54 -5.80
N PRO A 57 17.28 11.27 -5.92
CA PRO A 57 16.90 10.27 -4.91
C PRO A 57 17.26 10.66 -3.46
N PRO A 58 18.48 11.18 -3.18
CA PRO A 58 18.80 11.57 -1.80
C PRO A 58 17.90 12.70 -1.29
N TYR A 59 17.63 13.68 -2.13
CA TYR A 59 16.78 14.79 -1.71
C TYR A 59 15.34 14.32 -1.45
N LEU A 60 14.81 13.49 -2.35
CA LEU A 60 13.46 12.95 -2.17
C LEU A 60 13.38 12.10 -0.89
N SER A 61 14.35 11.22 -0.66
CA SER A 61 14.37 10.39 0.53
C SER A 61 14.35 11.23 1.80
N SER A 62 15.16 12.28 1.84
CA SER A 62 15.22 13.18 2.98
C SER A 62 13.90 13.92 3.19
N LEU A 63 13.35 14.47 2.12
CA LEU A 63 12.09 15.21 2.17
C LEU A 63 10.92 14.32 2.61
N PHE A 64 10.82 13.14 2.01
CA PHE A 64 9.76 12.18 2.32
C PHE A 64 9.83 11.74 3.79
N GLY A 65 11.01 11.37 4.25
CA GLY A 65 11.20 10.96 5.64
C GLY A 65 10.90 12.06 6.62
N LYS A 66 11.29 13.29 6.30
CA LYS A 66 11.05 14.45 7.15
C LYS A 66 9.55 14.76 7.28
N GLU A 67 8.83 14.70 6.17
CA GLU A 67 7.41 15.05 6.14
C GLU A 67 6.50 13.92 6.66
N THR A 68 6.78 12.67 6.29
CA THR A 68 5.94 11.54 6.66
C THR A 68 6.39 10.84 7.93
N GLY A 69 7.62 11.05 8.35
CA GLY A 69 8.21 10.35 9.50
C GLY A 69 8.62 8.92 9.20
N THR A 70 8.57 8.49 7.94
CA THR A 70 8.81 7.11 7.54
C THR A 70 9.65 7.07 6.27
N PRO A 71 10.68 6.19 6.19
CA PRO A 71 11.40 6.00 4.93
C PRO A 71 10.47 5.50 3.83
N ILE A 72 10.79 5.87 2.59
CA ILE A 72 9.96 5.49 1.43
C ILE A 72 9.75 3.98 1.35
N SER A 73 10.83 3.20 1.48
CA SER A 73 10.74 1.75 1.36
C SER A 73 9.84 1.12 2.43
N GLU A 74 9.91 1.65 3.64
CA GLU A 74 9.04 1.18 4.72
C GLU A 74 7.60 1.57 4.48
N TYR A 75 7.35 2.77 3.99
CA TYR A 75 6.01 3.22 3.65
C TYR A 75 5.37 2.29 2.62
N ILE A 76 6.13 1.92 1.57
CA ILE A 76 5.65 1.01 0.53
C ILE A 76 5.31 -0.36 1.13
N ARG A 77 6.20 -0.89 1.98
CA ARG A 77 5.94 -2.20 2.63
C ARG A 77 4.68 -2.17 3.48
N LYS A 78 4.50 -1.12 4.26
CA LYS A 78 3.30 -0.97 5.09
C LYS A 78 2.03 -0.92 4.25
N LYS A 79 2.05 -0.18 3.16
CA LYS A 79 0.90 -0.08 2.26
C LYS A 79 0.58 -1.43 1.61
N ARG A 80 1.59 -2.17 1.21
CA ARG A 80 1.40 -3.51 0.66
C ARG A 80 0.79 -4.45 1.69
N VAL A 81 1.25 -4.38 2.94
CA VAL A 81 0.67 -5.20 4.02
C VAL A 81 -0.79 -4.81 4.26
N GLU A 82 -1.11 -3.52 4.28
CA GLU A 82 -2.50 -3.08 4.47
C GLU A 82 -3.41 -3.59 3.34
N THR A 83 -2.95 -3.53 2.11
CA THR A 83 -3.70 -4.07 0.97
C THR A 83 -3.83 -5.58 1.08
N ALA A 84 -2.76 -6.26 1.48
CA ALA A 84 -2.78 -7.71 1.68
C ALA A 84 -3.82 -8.11 2.74
N LYS A 85 -3.89 -7.37 3.84
CA LYS A 85 -4.89 -7.62 4.87
C LYS A 85 -6.30 -7.58 4.31
N THR A 86 -6.60 -6.58 3.51
CA THR A 86 -7.91 -6.46 2.87
C THR A 86 -8.19 -7.63 1.93
N LEU A 87 -7.21 -8.02 1.13
CA LEU A 87 -7.39 -9.14 0.20
C LEU A 87 -7.54 -10.48 0.94
N LEU A 88 -6.78 -10.67 2.02
CA LEU A 88 -6.89 -11.89 2.82
C LEU A 88 -8.25 -11.99 3.51
N GLN A 89 -8.80 -10.86 3.91
CA GLN A 89 -10.04 -10.81 4.67
C GLN A 89 -11.28 -10.91 3.79
N TYR A 90 -11.24 -10.31 2.60
CA TYR A 90 -12.45 -10.13 1.77
C TYR A 90 -12.39 -10.80 0.41
N SER A 91 -11.30 -11.45 0.04
CA SER A 91 -11.20 -12.13 -1.25
C SER A 91 -10.79 -13.58 -1.05
N GLU A 92 -10.93 -14.38 -2.13
CA GLU A 92 -10.55 -15.77 -2.12
C GLU A 92 -9.20 -16.01 -2.82
N TYR A 93 -8.48 -14.95 -3.16
CA TYR A 93 -7.14 -15.09 -3.75
C TYR A 93 -6.22 -15.82 -2.78
N SER A 94 -5.39 -16.72 -3.30
CA SER A 94 -4.43 -17.44 -2.47
C SER A 94 -3.36 -16.49 -1.95
N CYS A 95 -2.66 -16.91 -0.89
CA CYS A 95 -1.56 -16.11 -0.36
C CYS A 95 -0.46 -15.90 -1.39
N ILE A 96 -0.21 -16.91 -2.24
CA ILE A 96 0.77 -16.80 -3.32
C ILE A 96 0.32 -15.77 -4.36
N GLU A 97 -0.94 -15.79 -4.74
CA GLU A 97 -1.49 -14.83 -5.68
C GLU A 97 -1.40 -13.39 -5.15
N ILE A 98 -1.70 -13.21 -3.87
CA ILE A 98 -1.61 -11.89 -3.22
C ILE A 98 -0.17 -11.41 -3.20
N ALA A 99 0.77 -12.28 -2.84
CA ALA A 99 2.20 -11.93 -2.82
C ALA A 99 2.68 -11.50 -4.21
N ASN A 100 2.29 -12.23 -5.24
CA ASN A 100 2.66 -11.89 -6.61
C ASN A 100 2.01 -10.59 -7.07
N TYR A 101 0.75 -10.39 -6.79
CA TYR A 101 0.04 -9.17 -7.17
C TYR A 101 0.69 -7.94 -6.53
N LEU A 102 1.11 -8.03 -5.28
CA LEU A 102 1.69 -6.91 -4.55
C LEU A 102 3.21 -6.80 -4.75
N SER A 103 3.76 -7.51 -5.73
CA SER A 103 5.17 -7.43 -6.13
C SER A 103 6.16 -7.77 -5.02
N PHE A 104 5.80 -8.68 -4.13
CA PHE A 104 6.78 -9.24 -3.22
C PHE A 104 7.74 -10.16 -4.00
N SER A 105 9.00 -10.12 -3.62
CA SER A 105 10.04 -10.87 -4.34
C SER A 105 9.85 -12.39 -4.26
N SER A 106 9.22 -12.88 -3.20
CA SER A 106 8.90 -14.29 -3.02
C SER A 106 7.79 -14.44 -2.00
N HIS A 107 7.17 -15.63 -2.00
CA HIS A 107 6.16 -15.97 -0.99
C HIS A 107 6.76 -15.95 0.43
N SER A 108 8.00 -16.42 0.57
CA SER A 108 8.70 -16.38 1.86
C SER A 108 8.93 -14.95 2.33
N HIS A 109 9.30 -14.06 1.42
CA HIS A 109 9.49 -12.65 1.75
C HIS A 109 8.18 -12.01 2.20
N PHE A 110 7.10 -12.31 1.48
CA PHE A 110 5.77 -11.83 1.85
C PHE A 110 5.38 -12.29 3.26
N ASN A 111 5.55 -13.58 3.55
CA ASN A 111 5.25 -14.13 4.87
C ASN A 111 6.02 -13.40 5.98
N ARG A 112 7.30 -13.17 5.76
CA ARG A 112 8.17 -12.52 6.72
C ARG A 112 7.76 -11.07 6.97
N VAL A 113 7.54 -10.32 5.92
CA VAL A 113 7.14 -8.91 6.02
C VAL A 113 5.77 -8.78 6.66
N PHE A 114 4.82 -9.60 6.22
CA PHE A 114 3.46 -9.58 6.76
C PHE A 114 3.45 -9.89 8.26
N LYS A 115 4.18 -10.92 8.66
CA LYS A 115 4.26 -11.29 10.08
C LYS A 115 4.93 -10.20 10.91
N TYR A 116 5.93 -9.53 10.35
CA TYR A 116 6.60 -8.44 11.04
C TYR A 116 5.62 -7.31 11.41
N TYR A 117 4.73 -6.95 10.49
CA TYR A 117 3.79 -5.84 10.71
C TYR A 117 2.52 -6.24 11.44
N THR A 118 2.09 -7.48 11.33
CA THR A 118 0.78 -7.91 11.89
C THR A 118 0.90 -8.87 13.05
N GLY A 119 2.06 -9.50 13.23
CA GLY A 119 2.24 -10.55 14.24
C GLY A 119 1.75 -11.91 13.80
N LEU A 120 1.11 -12.02 12.63
CA LEU A 120 0.57 -13.26 12.11
C LEU A 120 1.09 -13.52 10.70
N THR A 121 1.20 -14.80 10.32
CA THR A 121 1.43 -15.13 8.91
C THR A 121 0.17 -14.81 8.11
N PRO A 122 0.27 -14.65 6.77
CA PRO A 122 -0.92 -14.44 5.95
C PRO A 122 -1.99 -15.52 6.15
N ASN A 123 -1.60 -16.79 6.21
CA ASN A 123 -2.55 -17.87 6.45
C ASN A 123 -3.24 -17.75 7.79
N GLN A 124 -2.48 -17.45 8.85
CA GLN A 124 -3.04 -17.26 10.18
C GLN A 124 -4.01 -16.07 10.21
N TYR A 125 -3.63 -15.00 9.52
CA TYR A 125 -4.47 -13.81 9.45
C TYR A 125 -5.79 -14.13 8.74
N ARG A 126 -5.74 -14.85 7.63
CA ARG A 126 -6.95 -15.24 6.90
C ARG A 126 -7.85 -16.13 7.75
N LEU A 127 -7.28 -17.13 8.43
CA LEU A 127 -8.07 -18.00 9.28
C LEU A 127 -8.80 -17.25 10.38
N LYS A 128 -8.18 -16.20 10.90
CA LYS A 128 -8.74 -15.42 11.99
C LYS A 128 -9.77 -14.39 11.52
N TYR A 129 -9.54 -13.77 10.36
CA TYR A 129 -10.30 -12.59 9.95
C TYR A 129 -11.10 -12.76 8.66
N PHE A 130 -11.03 -13.90 7.98
CA PHE A 130 -11.75 -14.07 6.72
C PHE A 130 -13.24 -13.90 6.93
N ARG A 131 -13.87 -13.12 6.05
CA ARG A 131 -15.29 -12.84 6.13
C ARG A 131 -16.00 -13.24 4.85
N HIS A 132 -17.08 -14.00 5.02
CA HIS A 132 -17.96 -14.33 3.92
C HIS A 132 -19.02 -13.23 3.78
N ASN A 133 -19.23 -12.79 2.55
CA ASN A 133 -20.13 -11.68 2.29
C ASN A 133 -21.56 -12.08 1.96
N TRP A 134 -21.87 -13.35 2.03
CA TRP A 134 -23.19 -13.86 1.65
C TRP A 134 -24.11 -14.14 2.82
N THR A 135 -23.77 -13.67 3.95
CA THR A 135 -24.65 -13.81 5.13
C THR A 135 -25.36 -12.53 5.45
#